data_0b4aa4734ddff0eb36cbefc2e9b3b9f6
#
_entry.id   0b4aa4734ddff0eb36cbefc2e9b3b9f6
#
_cell.length_a   1.000
_cell.length_b   1.000
_cell.length_c   1.000
_cell.angle_alpha   90.00
_cell.angle_beta   90.00
_cell.angle_gamma   90.00
#
_symmetry.space_group_name_H-M   'P 1'
#
loop_
_entity.id
_entity.type
_entity.pdbx_description
1 polymer ?
#
loop_
_entity_poly.entity_id
_entity_poly.type
_entity_poly.pdbx_seq_one_letter_code
_entity_poly.pdbx_strand_id
1 'polypeptide(L)'
;DSNDDDSKSNEKELPVSDNTVQKVSANLAAKFPKSLDGEQNSDWIQLKPENWFEIAKWLKDNPDFYFDSLQCNTGFDLGEGLLESRYNLHSMKHLHSIEIRIKVSVEKPDIPSVESIWRVADWFERETYDMFGINFTGHSDLRRILLPEDWEGWPLRKDYEEQETYHGIMVPKMKEGWE
;
A
#
# COMPACT_ATOMS: atom_id res chain seq x y z
N ASP A 1 -2.40 54.57 9.17
CA ASP A 1 -3.58 53.74 8.94
C ASP A 1 -3.22 52.69 7.93
N SER A 2 -2.71 51.59 8.41
CA SER A 2 -2.33 50.42 7.65
C SER A 2 -3.34 49.32 7.96
N ASN A 3 -4.16 48.98 6.97
CA ASN A 3 -5.02 47.83 7.01
C ASN A 3 -4.26 46.61 6.47
N ASP A 4 -3.86 45.73 7.38
CA ASP A 4 -3.42 44.38 7.07
C ASP A 4 -4.67 43.53 6.85
N ASP A 5 -4.91 43.18 5.58
CA ASP A 5 -5.97 42.28 5.14
C ASP A 5 -5.47 40.83 5.24
N ASP A 6 -5.80 40.22 6.36
CA ASP A 6 -5.47 38.83 6.70
C ASP A 6 -6.37 37.87 5.88
N SER A 7 -5.97 37.58 4.64
CA SER A 7 -6.64 36.55 3.82
C SER A 7 -6.32 35.16 4.36
N LYS A 8 -7.07 34.71 5.35
CA LYS A 8 -7.13 33.31 5.76
C LYS A 8 -7.70 32.48 4.62
N SER A 9 -6.82 31.80 3.91
CA SER A 9 -7.18 30.72 2.99
C SER A 9 -7.87 29.61 3.79
N ASN A 10 -9.18 29.53 3.64
CA ASN A 10 -10.00 28.43 4.13
C ASN A 10 -9.70 27.20 3.28
N GLU A 11 -8.68 26.44 3.61
CA GLU A 11 -8.51 25.06 3.13
C GLU A 11 -9.68 24.27 3.74
N LYS A 12 -10.71 24.07 2.92
CA LYS A 12 -11.75 23.08 3.21
C LYS A 12 -11.10 21.70 3.16
N GLU A 13 -10.70 21.18 4.30
CA GLU A 13 -10.49 19.74 4.48
C GLU A 13 -11.77 19.05 4.00
N LEU A 14 -11.65 18.28 2.92
CA LEU A 14 -12.73 17.41 2.45
C LEU A 14 -13.01 16.42 3.60
N PRO A 15 -14.25 16.28 4.06
CA PRO A 15 -14.56 15.33 5.11
C PRO A 15 -14.26 13.91 4.59
N VAL A 16 -13.21 13.30 5.10
CA VAL A 16 -13.02 11.85 5.01
C VAL A 16 -14.21 11.25 5.74
N SER A 17 -15.16 10.70 5.01
CA SER A 17 -16.41 10.28 5.61
C SER A 17 -16.17 8.98 6.41
N ASP A 18 -16.10 9.07 7.72
CA ASP A 18 -16.08 7.96 8.71
C ASP A 18 -17.09 6.85 8.40
N ASN A 19 -18.10 7.16 7.61
CA ASN A 19 -19.18 6.26 7.22
C ASN A 19 -18.82 5.30 6.06
N THR A 20 -17.83 5.62 5.20
CA THR A 20 -17.48 4.77 4.04
C THR A 20 -16.73 3.52 4.47
N VAL A 21 -15.75 3.65 5.35
CA VAL A 21 -14.96 2.52 5.88
C VAL A 21 -15.89 1.54 6.60
N GLN A 22 -16.80 2.05 7.45
CA GLN A 22 -17.77 1.22 8.17
C GLN A 22 -18.74 0.50 7.23
N LYS A 23 -19.26 1.18 6.20
CA LYS A 23 -20.15 0.57 5.20
C LYS A 23 -19.45 -0.50 4.41
N VAL A 24 -18.22 -0.24 3.93
CA VAL A 24 -17.42 -1.21 3.19
C VAL A 24 -17.08 -2.41 4.07
N SER A 25 -16.64 -2.17 5.33
CA SER A 25 -16.31 -3.23 6.29
C SER A 25 -17.53 -4.13 6.60
N ALA A 26 -18.72 -3.57 6.82
CA ALA A 26 -19.93 -4.33 7.06
C ALA A 26 -20.32 -5.21 5.86
N ASN A 27 -20.22 -4.68 4.64
CA ASN A 27 -20.51 -5.44 3.41
C ASN A 27 -19.45 -6.53 3.16
N LEU A 28 -18.16 -6.25 3.46
CA LEU A 28 -17.10 -7.25 3.40
C LEU A 28 -17.32 -8.37 4.41
N ALA A 29 -17.68 -8.04 5.65
CA ALA A 29 -18.01 -9.03 6.68
C ALA A 29 -19.16 -9.96 6.26
N ALA A 30 -20.18 -9.42 5.59
CA ALA A 30 -21.30 -10.20 5.09
C ALA A 30 -20.94 -11.11 3.92
N LYS A 31 -20.10 -10.62 2.97
CA LYS A 31 -19.77 -11.35 1.74
C LYS A 31 -18.53 -12.23 1.88
N PHE A 32 -17.52 -11.77 2.63
CA PHE A 32 -16.23 -12.43 2.84
C PHE A 32 -15.90 -12.56 4.33
N PRO A 33 -16.67 -13.30 5.12
CA PRO A 33 -16.58 -13.28 6.59
C PRO A 33 -15.23 -13.78 7.15
N LYS A 34 -14.44 -14.49 6.35
CA LYS A 34 -13.11 -15.02 6.76
C LYS A 34 -11.93 -14.13 6.35
N SER A 35 -12.19 -13.06 5.61
CA SER A 35 -11.13 -12.24 5.00
C SER A 35 -10.73 -11.03 5.84
N LEU A 36 -11.55 -10.66 6.82
CA LEU A 36 -11.19 -9.61 7.77
C LEU A 36 -10.16 -10.16 8.77
N ASP A 37 -9.17 -9.34 9.10
CA ASP A 37 -8.11 -9.66 10.06
C ASP A 37 -8.10 -8.67 11.21
N GLY A 38 -8.23 -9.20 12.45
CA GLY A 38 -8.22 -8.38 13.66
C GLY A 38 -9.42 -7.45 13.86
N GLU A 39 -9.25 -6.48 14.76
CA GLU A 39 -10.23 -5.44 15.04
C GLU A 39 -10.27 -4.41 13.91
N GLN A 40 -11.48 -4.05 13.48
CA GLN A 40 -11.66 -3.05 12.43
C GLN A 40 -11.40 -1.65 12.99
N ASN A 41 -10.71 -0.83 12.23
CA ASN A 41 -10.48 0.56 12.54
C ASN A 41 -11.49 1.47 11.82
N SER A 42 -11.66 2.71 12.29
CA SER A 42 -12.47 3.73 11.62
C SER A 42 -11.86 4.21 10.31
N ASP A 43 -10.52 4.11 10.17
CA ASP A 43 -9.76 4.76 9.11
C ASP A 43 -9.30 3.79 8.01
N TRP A 44 -9.13 2.49 8.35
CA TRP A 44 -8.70 1.47 7.39
C TRP A 44 -9.36 0.12 7.65
N ILE A 45 -9.25 -0.78 6.67
CA ILE A 45 -9.74 -2.15 6.76
C ILE A 45 -8.54 -3.11 6.67
N GLN A 46 -8.36 -3.94 7.69
CA GLN A 46 -7.33 -4.98 7.69
C GLN A 46 -7.88 -6.24 7.06
N LEU A 47 -7.19 -6.76 6.04
CA LEU A 47 -7.56 -7.97 5.33
C LEU A 47 -6.44 -9.02 5.37
N LYS A 48 -6.86 -10.29 5.25
CA LYS A 48 -5.96 -11.42 4.97
C LYS A 48 -5.63 -11.49 3.49
N PRO A 49 -4.44 -11.95 3.11
CA PRO A 49 -4.00 -11.96 1.71
C PRO A 49 -4.80 -12.90 0.80
N GLU A 50 -5.32 -14.04 1.31
CA GLU A 50 -5.82 -15.15 0.49
C GLU A 50 -6.96 -14.75 -0.47
N ASN A 51 -7.84 -13.84 -0.05
CA ASN A 51 -9.01 -13.43 -0.85
C ASN A 51 -8.86 -12.02 -1.42
N TRP A 52 -7.67 -11.43 -1.36
CA TRP A 52 -7.47 -10.04 -1.76
C TRP A 52 -7.89 -9.76 -3.20
N PHE A 53 -7.53 -10.62 -4.13
CA PHE A 53 -7.88 -10.43 -5.54
C PHE A 53 -9.40 -10.35 -5.77
N GLU A 54 -10.15 -11.27 -5.17
CA GLU A 54 -11.62 -11.31 -5.31
C GLU A 54 -12.28 -10.10 -4.64
N ILE A 55 -11.76 -9.68 -3.49
CA ILE A 55 -12.22 -8.49 -2.78
C ILE A 55 -11.94 -7.24 -3.60
N ALA A 56 -10.73 -7.08 -4.13
CA ALA A 56 -10.33 -5.96 -4.95
C ALA A 56 -11.21 -5.82 -6.19
N LYS A 57 -11.47 -6.94 -6.87
CA LYS A 57 -12.40 -6.98 -8.02
C LYS A 57 -13.81 -6.56 -7.61
N TRP A 58 -14.30 -7.10 -6.50
CA TRP A 58 -15.62 -6.73 -6.00
C TRP A 58 -15.71 -5.25 -5.59
N LEU A 59 -14.69 -4.69 -4.93
CA LEU A 59 -14.65 -3.27 -4.58
C LEU A 59 -14.69 -2.34 -5.80
N LYS A 60 -14.04 -2.75 -6.89
CA LYS A 60 -14.06 -2.01 -8.15
C LYS A 60 -15.41 -2.12 -8.86
N ASP A 61 -15.96 -3.33 -8.97
CA ASP A 61 -17.15 -3.61 -9.79
C ASP A 61 -18.47 -3.27 -9.07
N ASN A 62 -18.46 -3.15 -7.73
CA ASN A 62 -19.66 -2.86 -6.96
C ASN A 62 -20.14 -1.42 -7.20
N PRO A 63 -21.37 -1.21 -7.71
CA PRO A 63 -21.88 0.12 -8.04
C PRO A 63 -22.04 1.06 -6.83
N ASP A 64 -22.16 0.52 -5.60
CA ASP A 64 -22.31 1.30 -4.37
C ASP A 64 -20.98 1.90 -3.90
N PHE A 65 -19.85 1.28 -4.28
CA PHE A 65 -18.51 1.70 -3.86
C PHE A 65 -17.69 2.21 -5.04
N TYR A 66 -17.64 1.45 -6.12
CA TYR A 66 -17.00 1.77 -7.39
C TYR A 66 -15.60 2.38 -7.23
N PHE A 67 -14.70 1.62 -6.56
CA PHE A 67 -13.30 2.04 -6.41
C PHE A 67 -12.54 1.84 -7.72
N ASP A 68 -12.69 2.79 -8.62
CA ASP A 68 -12.11 2.75 -9.97
C ASP A 68 -10.63 3.15 -10.02
N SER A 69 -10.12 3.79 -8.96
CA SER A 69 -8.75 4.29 -8.90
C SER A 69 -7.98 3.71 -7.70
N LEU A 70 -6.84 3.06 -7.99
CA LEU A 70 -5.79 2.78 -7.02
C LEU A 70 -4.81 3.95 -7.02
N GLN A 71 -4.77 4.73 -5.95
CA GLN A 71 -3.92 5.91 -5.87
C GLN A 71 -2.49 5.58 -5.42
N CYS A 72 -2.35 4.61 -4.54
CA CYS A 72 -1.06 4.19 -4.02
C CYS A 72 -1.11 2.74 -3.54
N ASN A 73 0.02 2.04 -3.67
CA ASN A 73 0.32 0.81 -2.93
C ASN A 73 1.72 0.99 -2.32
N THR A 74 1.81 0.92 -1.00
CA THR A 74 3.06 1.15 -0.26
C THR A 74 3.33 -0.02 0.68
N GLY A 75 4.57 -0.53 0.65
CA GLY A 75 5.05 -1.52 1.60
C GLY A 75 5.50 -0.88 2.91
N PHE A 76 5.42 -1.65 3.99
CA PHE A 76 5.92 -1.30 5.32
C PHE A 76 6.54 -2.52 5.97
N ASP A 77 7.63 -2.31 6.66
CA ASP A 77 8.17 -3.27 7.62
C ASP A 77 7.69 -2.90 9.02
N LEU A 78 6.82 -3.74 9.59
CA LEU A 78 6.28 -3.54 10.93
C LEU A 78 7.26 -3.99 12.03
N GLY A 79 8.34 -4.70 11.64
CA GLY A 79 9.22 -5.41 12.56
C GLY A 79 8.66 -6.78 12.94
N GLU A 80 9.39 -7.50 13.81
CA GLU A 80 8.99 -8.82 14.31
C GLU A 80 8.68 -9.86 13.21
N GLY A 81 9.30 -9.71 12.03
CA GLY A 81 9.09 -10.61 10.89
C GLY A 81 7.77 -10.40 10.15
N LEU A 82 7.16 -9.22 10.26
CA LEU A 82 5.90 -8.86 9.60
C LEU A 82 6.10 -7.72 8.60
N LEU A 83 5.58 -7.93 7.40
CA LEU A 83 5.45 -6.90 6.36
C LEU A 83 3.97 -6.55 6.16
N GLU A 84 3.71 -5.33 5.74
CA GLU A 84 2.37 -4.86 5.44
C GLU A 84 2.35 -4.14 4.09
N SER A 85 1.35 -4.42 3.27
CA SER A 85 1.07 -3.67 2.04
C SER A 85 -0.21 -2.87 2.25
N ARG A 86 -0.16 -1.56 1.95
CA ARG A 86 -1.27 -0.62 2.07
C ARG A 86 -1.72 -0.15 0.71
N TYR A 87 -3.01 -0.27 0.45
CA TYR A 87 -3.65 0.14 -0.79
C TYR A 87 -4.60 1.29 -0.51
N ASN A 88 -4.35 2.44 -1.13
CA ASN A 88 -5.23 3.59 -1.07
C ASN A 88 -6.15 3.59 -2.30
N LEU A 89 -7.40 3.25 -2.09
CA LEU A 89 -8.42 3.18 -3.12
C LEU A 89 -9.29 4.43 -3.11
N HIS A 90 -9.63 4.92 -4.29
CA HIS A 90 -10.51 6.07 -4.47
C HIS A 90 -11.59 5.78 -5.50
N SER A 91 -12.78 6.31 -5.26
CA SER A 91 -13.87 6.33 -6.23
C SER A 91 -14.02 7.74 -6.79
N MET A 92 -13.72 7.91 -8.07
CA MET A 92 -13.91 9.19 -8.76
C MET A 92 -15.39 9.53 -8.93
N LYS A 93 -16.24 8.51 -8.98
CA LYS A 93 -17.69 8.68 -9.11
C LYS A 93 -18.35 9.13 -7.81
N HIS A 94 -17.98 8.49 -6.69
CA HIS A 94 -18.61 8.73 -5.39
C HIS A 94 -17.81 9.68 -4.50
N LEU A 95 -16.59 10.09 -4.95
CA LEU A 95 -15.69 11.01 -4.24
C LEU A 95 -15.38 10.58 -2.81
N HIS A 96 -15.12 9.26 -2.64
CA HIS A 96 -14.72 8.69 -1.36
C HIS A 96 -13.45 7.85 -1.50
N SER A 97 -12.76 7.65 -0.40
CA SER A 97 -11.52 6.88 -0.34
C SER A 97 -11.55 5.89 0.81
N ILE A 98 -10.80 4.79 0.66
CA ILE A 98 -10.50 3.86 1.76
C ILE A 98 -9.06 3.43 1.71
N GLU A 99 -8.52 3.03 2.85
CA GLU A 99 -7.24 2.34 2.97
C GLU A 99 -7.47 0.87 3.32
N ILE A 100 -6.88 -0.01 2.53
CA ILE A 100 -6.85 -1.44 2.78
C ILE A 100 -5.43 -1.83 3.19
N ARG A 101 -5.30 -2.60 4.26
CA ARG A 101 -4.03 -3.10 4.77
C ARG A 101 -4.00 -4.62 4.73
N ILE A 102 -2.89 -5.16 4.27
CA ILE A 102 -2.67 -6.61 4.21
C ILE A 102 -1.34 -6.94 4.86
N LYS A 103 -1.37 -7.74 5.93
CA LYS A 103 -0.18 -8.21 6.62
C LYS A 103 0.24 -9.58 6.13
N VAL A 104 1.55 -9.77 5.99
CA VAL A 104 2.17 -11.04 5.63
C VAL A 104 3.44 -11.26 6.44
N SER A 105 3.82 -12.52 6.63
CA SER A 105 5.11 -12.86 7.25
C SER A 105 6.25 -12.66 6.26
N VAL A 106 7.42 -12.27 6.75
CA VAL A 106 8.67 -12.21 5.97
C VAL A 106 9.03 -13.58 5.40
N GLU A 107 8.69 -14.69 6.10
CA GLU A 107 8.95 -16.06 5.62
C GLU A 107 8.09 -16.44 4.42
N LYS A 108 6.89 -15.88 4.31
CA LYS A 108 5.94 -16.10 3.23
C LYS A 108 5.25 -14.78 2.85
N PRO A 109 5.96 -13.88 2.17
CA PRO A 109 5.47 -12.54 1.86
C PRO A 109 4.57 -12.49 0.62
N ASP A 110 3.66 -13.45 0.46
CA ASP A 110 2.84 -13.60 -0.74
C ASP A 110 1.52 -12.83 -0.62
N ILE A 111 1.27 -11.93 -1.57
CA ILE A 111 0.01 -11.20 -1.72
C ILE A 111 -0.45 -11.37 -3.18
N PRO A 112 -1.72 -11.69 -3.45
CA PRO A 112 -2.23 -11.72 -4.83
C PRO A 112 -2.11 -10.36 -5.51
N SER A 113 -1.56 -10.34 -6.73
CA SER A 113 -1.45 -9.12 -7.55
C SER A 113 -2.83 -8.60 -7.98
N VAL A 114 -2.95 -7.30 -8.04
CA VAL A 114 -4.15 -6.61 -8.52
C VAL A 114 -3.90 -5.79 -9.79
N GLU A 115 -2.78 -6.03 -10.50
CA GLU A 115 -2.44 -5.33 -11.75
C GLU A 115 -3.50 -5.49 -12.84
N SER A 116 -4.14 -6.65 -12.91
CA SER A 116 -5.23 -6.91 -13.88
C SER A 116 -6.52 -6.16 -13.53
N ILE A 117 -6.66 -5.71 -12.28
CA ILE A 117 -7.79 -4.92 -11.81
C ILE A 117 -7.50 -3.43 -12.01
N TRP A 118 -6.37 -2.96 -11.49
CA TRP A 118 -5.89 -1.58 -11.66
C TRP A 118 -4.51 -1.59 -12.32
N ARG A 119 -4.44 -1.16 -13.57
CA ARG A 119 -3.20 -1.21 -14.36
C ARG A 119 -2.02 -0.50 -13.70
N VAL A 120 -2.27 0.53 -12.91
CA VAL A 120 -1.24 1.27 -12.18
C VAL A 120 -0.57 0.43 -11.10
N ALA A 121 -1.21 -0.63 -10.61
CA ALA A 121 -0.66 -1.55 -9.62
C ALA A 121 0.62 -2.22 -10.10
N ASP A 122 0.79 -2.47 -11.42
CA ASP A 122 2.03 -3.00 -12.00
C ASP A 122 3.26 -2.29 -11.43
N TRP A 123 3.29 -0.95 -11.48
CA TRP A 123 4.43 -0.17 -11.01
C TRP A 123 4.57 -0.15 -9.49
N PHE A 124 3.47 0.01 -8.77
CA PHE A 124 3.48 0.05 -7.30
C PHE A 124 3.86 -1.30 -6.68
N GLU A 125 3.38 -2.40 -7.24
CA GLU A 125 3.70 -3.75 -6.78
C GLU A 125 5.18 -4.08 -7.03
N ARG A 126 5.73 -3.68 -8.17
CA ARG A 126 7.16 -3.82 -8.46
C ARG A 126 8.04 -2.97 -7.55
N GLU A 127 7.65 -1.73 -7.24
CA GLU A 127 8.35 -0.90 -6.26
C GLU A 127 8.33 -1.53 -4.86
N THR A 128 7.16 -1.96 -4.42
CA THR A 128 7.00 -2.63 -3.11
C THR A 128 7.78 -3.95 -3.05
N TYR A 129 7.79 -4.72 -4.12
CA TYR A 129 8.64 -5.90 -4.25
C TYR A 129 10.11 -5.53 -4.15
N ASP A 130 10.57 -4.53 -4.90
CA ASP A 130 11.97 -4.12 -4.96
C ASP A 130 12.50 -3.64 -3.61
N MET A 131 11.69 -2.91 -2.83
CA MET A 131 12.11 -2.30 -1.57
C MET A 131 11.92 -3.22 -0.35
N PHE A 132 10.86 -4.04 -0.32
CA PHE A 132 10.50 -4.86 0.85
C PHE A 132 10.51 -6.37 0.59
N GLY A 133 10.53 -6.81 -0.68
CA GLY A 133 10.46 -8.22 -1.05
C GLY A 133 9.09 -8.85 -0.83
N ILE A 134 8.01 -8.07 -0.89
CA ILE A 134 6.65 -8.61 -0.92
C ILE A 134 6.42 -9.22 -2.30
N ASN A 135 6.09 -10.49 -2.36
CA ASN A 135 5.87 -11.23 -3.60
C ASN A 135 4.42 -11.12 -4.05
N PHE A 136 4.18 -10.43 -5.16
CA PHE A 136 2.84 -10.26 -5.72
C PHE A 136 2.51 -11.42 -6.68
N THR A 137 1.82 -12.43 -6.16
CA THR A 137 1.52 -13.65 -6.91
C THR A 137 0.56 -13.39 -8.06
N GLY A 138 0.91 -13.87 -9.26
CA GLY A 138 0.13 -13.64 -10.48
C GLY A 138 0.42 -12.33 -11.19
N HIS A 139 1.38 -11.54 -10.72
CA HIS A 139 1.91 -10.39 -11.45
C HIS A 139 2.58 -10.83 -12.74
N SER A 140 2.35 -10.11 -13.85
CA SER A 140 2.84 -10.52 -15.17
C SER A 140 4.34 -10.36 -15.36
N ASP A 141 4.97 -9.37 -14.72
CA ASP A 141 6.40 -9.04 -14.84
C ASP A 141 6.97 -8.51 -13.52
N LEU A 142 6.97 -9.36 -12.47
CA LEU A 142 7.47 -8.98 -11.15
C LEU A 142 9.00 -9.01 -11.11
N ARG A 143 9.60 -7.87 -11.36
CA ARG A 143 11.05 -7.66 -11.31
C ARG A 143 11.39 -6.32 -10.69
N ARG A 144 12.62 -6.16 -10.24
CA ARG A 144 13.10 -4.88 -9.68
C ARG A 144 12.89 -3.73 -10.66
N ILE A 145 12.64 -2.53 -10.13
CA ILE A 145 12.37 -1.32 -10.92
C ILE A 145 13.27 -0.13 -10.53
N LEU A 146 13.67 -0.05 -9.27
CA LEU A 146 14.51 1.03 -8.75
C LEU A 146 15.97 0.60 -8.62
N LEU A 147 16.21 -0.65 -8.23
CA LEU A 147 17.53 -1.21 -8.05
C LEU A 147 17.91 -2.11 -9.23
N PRO A 148 19.22 -2.33 -9.45
CA PRO A 148 19.70 -3.34 -10.41
C PRO A 148 19.16 -4.74 -10.07
N GLU A 149 19.04 -5.60 -11.09
CA GLU A 149 18.49 -6.96 -10.93
C GLU A 149 19.31 -7.84 -9.99
N ASP A 150 20.62 -7.60 -9.95
CA ASP A 150 21.59 -8.33 -9.14
C ASP A 150 21.83 -7.70 -7.75
N TRP A 151 21.04 -6.69 -7.37
CA TRP A 151 21.13 -6.11 -6.04
C TRP A 151 20.69 -7.10 -4.96
N GLU A 152 21.50 -7.27 -3.91
CA GLU A 152 21.23 -8.18 -2.82
C GLU A 152 20.43 -7.50 -1.70
N GLY A 153 19.38 -8.19 -1.22
CA GLY A 153 18.54 -7.73 -0.11
C GLY A 153 17.43 -6.75 -0.50
N TRP A 154 16.79 -6.20 0.53
CA TRP A 154 15.60 -5.36 0.46
C TRP A 154 15.82 -4.08 1.27
N PRO A 155 16.17 -2.96 0.65
CA PRO A 155 16.73 -1.79 1.34
C PRO A 155 15.85 -1.11 2.36
N LEU A 156 14.52 -1.26 2.28
CA LEU A 156 13.60 -0.64 3.23
C LEU A 156 13.14 -1.58 4.35
N ARG A 157 13.68 -2.79 4.42
CA ARG A 157 13.52 -3.64 5.59
C ARG A 157 14.39 -3.17 6.74
N LYS A 158 13.91 -3.32 7.97
CA LYS A 158 14.64 -2.93 9.20
C LYS A 158 15.87 -3.81 9.48
N ASP A 159 15.87 -5.04 8.96
CA ASP A 159 16.95 -6.01 9.07
C ASP A 159 17.94 -5.95 7.89
N TYR A 160 17.79 -4.96 6.98
CA TYR A 160 18.68 -4.81 5.83
C TYR A 160 20.04 -4.30 6.26
N GLU A 161 21.09 -5.02 5.82
CA GLU A 161 22.47 -4.60 5.95
C GLU A 161 22.99 -4.13 4.59
N GLU A 162 23.52 -2.91 4.54
CA GLU A 162 24.11 -2.35 3.31
C GLU A 162 25.32 -3.16 2.88
N GLN A 163 25.40 -3.46 1.59
CA GLN A 163 26.57 -4.08 0.99
C GLN A 163 27.79 -3.14 1.11
N GLU A 164 28.96 -3.70 1.43
CA GLU A 164 30.20 -2.90 1.49
C GLU A 164 30.70 -2.51 0.10
N THR A 165 30.47 -3.39 -0.88
CA THR A 165 30.92 -3.19 -2.26
C THR A 165 29.84 -3.65 -3.25
N TYR A 166 29.71 -2.94 -4.37
CA TYR A 166 28.89 -3.31 -5.50
C TYR A 166 29.75 -3.25 -6.77
N HIS A 167 29.89 -4.35 -7.50
CA HIS A 167 30.76 -4.50 -8.68
C HIS A 167 32.19 -4.00 -8.46
N GLY A 168 32.76 -4.21 -7.26
CA GLY A 168 34.10 -3.76 -6.89
C GLY A 168 34.23 -2.28 -6.54
N ILE A 169 33.12 -1.56 -6.51
CA ILE A 169 33.05 -0.16 -6.07
C ILE A 169 32.54 -0.13 -4.63
N MET A 170 33.24 0.59 -3.75
CA MET A 170 32.78 0.77 -2.37
C MET A 170 31.46 1.55 -2.35
N VAL A 171 30.45 0.97 -1.69
CA VAL A 171 29.17 1.66 -1.43
C VAL A 171 29.41 2.62 -0.25
N PRO A 172 29.28 3.95 -0.44
CA PRO A 172 29.49 4.88 0.65
C PRO A 172 28.35 4.72 1.67
N LYS A 173 28.70 4.35 2.92
CA LYS A 173 27.74 4.37 4.01
C LYS A 173 27.30 5.82 4.24
N MET A 174 26.00 6.09 4.24
CA MET A 174 25.49 7.38 4.65
C MET A 174 25.99 7.68 6.07
N LYS A 175 26.72 8.77 6.25
CA LYS A 175 27.04 9.24 7.59
C LYS A 175 25.73 9.66 8.26
N GLU A 176 25.52 9.17 9.46
CA GLU A 176 24.42 9.65 10.30
C GLU A 176 24.65 11.17 10.55
N GLY A 177 23.73 11.98 10.06
CA GLY A 177 23.69 13.44 10.27
C GLY A 177 24.23 14.24 9.09
N TRP A 178 23.45 15.23 8.72
CA TRP A 178 23.88 16.36 7.91
C TRP A 178 24.65 17.32 8.85
N GLU A 179 25.97 17.21 8.91
CA GLU A 179 26.85 18.25 9.45
C GLU A 179 27.30 19.21 8.33
#